data_eb0250ee5df70c52ab8cc15233c45bce
#
_entry.id   eb0250ee5df70c52ab8cc15233c45bce
#
_cell.length_a   1.000
_cell.length_b   1.000
_cell.length_c   1.000
_cell.angle_alpha   90.00
_cell.angle_beta   90.00
_cell.angle_gamma   90.00
#
_symmetry.space_group_name_H-M   'P 1'
#
loop_
_entity.id
_entity.type
_entity.pdbx_description
1 polymer ?
#
loop_
_entity_poly.entity_id
_entity_poly.type
_entity_poly.pdbx_seq_one_letter_code
_entity_poly.pdbx_strand_id
1 'polypeptide(L)'
;MLSKTNKIAINSISLYANMLVSMAVTLLGTRFALQALGKEDYAVYALIANIVALFSFINVAMAASTQRFMSFYMGKGNKAGTSEAFYNSIVIHATIAAISVGILLAIGVPAVEHWLDIPAQTRASALIVLLCMAGGVTFTVLSVPFEGAMNAYEDIFMIAGINILDVTIKLIAAIAILFIPSNRLTIYAFMIMGASLFAFICKVAYCRKHYDETHFTWHKITDFGLIKKMTSFAGWNLIGTGCSIARFQGAAVLLNSFFGLLYNAAYGVAQQVNGFLLFFANSVVRPMRPHIIKSEGAGRHSDAIKYSYSTSRFTTLMLAVAIIPLFINMPYILQIWLKEIPTGTLEFCRGFLIITLIAQASIGQQIALESVGKIKRQHLTVGIMHILPLPAALIMYKCGIPYYGIIYCIIVEEILCIFIRTYIAKKDAGMPIKPFIKGHLIPCTTCIAATYIATAFLTSGITNPLAKLVAGILLCATLLGVLSFTFCFTKWEKEKIYSLFRSILSRKL
;
A
#
# COMPACT_ATOMS: atom_id res chain seq x y z
N MET A 1 17.30 -23.21 8.64
CA MET A 1 16.13 -22.29 8.76
C MET A 1 16.61 -20.93 9.28
N LEU A 2 16.36 -19.83 8.55
CA LEU A 2 16.68 -18.48 9.03
C LEU A 2 15.91 -18.16 10.31
N SER A 3 16.54 -17.47 11.27
CA SER A 3 15.83 -17.04 12.48
C SER A 3 14.66 -16.13 12.08
N LYS A 4 13.54 -16.16 12.83
CA LYS A 4 12.34 -15.36 12.54
C LYS A 4 12.65 -13.87 12.29
N THR A 5 13.64 -13.34 12.99
CA THR A 5 14.05 -11.94 12.91
C THR A 5 14.81 -11.63 11.62
N ASN A 6 15.64 -12.58 11.14
CA ASN A 6 16.33 -12.43 9.86
C ASN A 6 15.33 -12.48 8.69
N LYS A 7 14.26 -13.29 8.80
CA LYS A 7 13.20 -13.36 7.79
C LYS A 7 12.48 -12.01 7.66
N ILE A 8 12.17 -11.34 8.77
CA ILE A 8 11.55 -10.01 8.76
C ILE A 8 12.47 -8.96 8.11
N ALA A 9 13.75 -8.94 8.48
CA ALA A 9 14.71 -7.99 7.92
C ALA A 9 14.90 -8.20 6.40
N ILE A 10 15.08 -9.45 5.95
CA ILE A 10 15.19 -9.79 4.53
C ILE A 10 13.93 -9.40 3.78
N ASN A 11 12.75 -9.69 4.31
CA ASN A 11 11.48 -9.33 3.72
C ASN A 11 11.32 -7.81 3.57
N SER A 12 11.73 -7.03 4.57
CA SER A 12 11.69 -5.56 4.49
C SER A 12 12.65 -5.02 3.42
N ILE A 13 13.90 -5.49 3.39
CA ILE A 13 14.89 -5.10 2.38
C ILE A 13 14.38 -5.44 0.97
N SER A 14 13.79 -6.62 0.81
CA SER A 14 13.24 -7.07 -0.48
C SER A 14 12.10 -6.19 -0.97
N LEU A 15 11.26 -5.70 -0.05
CA LEU A 15 10.20 -4.74 -0.40
C LEU A 15 10.78 -3.41 -0.90
N TYR A 16 11.83 -2.88 -0.24
CA TYR A 16 12.49 -1.66 -0.71
C TYR A 16 13.16 -1.86 -2.08
N ALA A 17 13.89 -2.96 -2.25
CA ALA A 17 14.51 -3.30 -3.54
C ALA A 17 13.45 -3.41 -4.64
N ASN A 18 12.36 -4.13 -4.38
CA ASN A 18 11.24 -4.24 -5.32
C ASN A 18 10.66 -2.88 -5.70
N MET A 19 10.47 -1.98 -4.75
CA MET A 19 9.95 -0.64 -5.02
C MET A 19 10.88 0.15 -5.96
N LEU A 20 12.16 0.25 -5.60
CA LEU A 20 13.12 1.05 -6.37
C LEU A 20 13.29 0.50 -7.79
N VAL A 21 13.44 -0.82 -7.91
CA VAL A 21 13.56 -1.49 -9.21
C VAL A 21 12.28 -1.33 -10.02
N SER A 22 11.11 -1.60 -9.44
CA SER A 22 9.84 -1.48 -10.16
C SER A 22 9.57 -0.05 -10.62
N MET A 23 9.90 0.95 -9.80
CA MET A 23 9.76 2.37 -10.18
C MET A 23 10.68 2.73 -11.34
N ALA A 24 11.96 2.39 -11.27
CA ALA A 24 12.93 2.68 -12.33
C ALA A 24 12.54 1.96 -13.64
N VAL A 25 12.19 0.67 -13.54
CA VAL A 25 11.80 -0.14 -14.69
C VAL A 25 10.48 0.35 -15.32
N THR A 26 9.51 0.77 -14.51
CA THR A 26 8.24 1.32 -15.02
C THR A 26 8.46 2.64 -15.76
N LEU A 27 9.30 3.54 -15.22
CA LEU A 27 9.62 4.81 -15.88
C LEU A 27 10.32 4.57 -17.22
N LEU A 28 11.29 3.66 -17.27
CA LEU A 28 11.97 3.29 -18.52
C LEU A 28 11.00 2.62 -19.49
N GLY A 29 10.14 1.71 -19.02
CA GLY A 29 9.12 1.04 -19.81
C GLY A 29 8.15 2.01 -20.49
N THR A 30 7.69 3.01 -19.75
CA THR A 30 6.84 4.08 -20.29
C THR A 30 7.56 4.85 -21.41
N ARG A 31 8.82 5.20 -21.20
CA ARG A 31 9.64 5.91 -22.21
C ARG A 31 9.78 5.10 -23.49
N PHE A 32 10.16 3.82 -23.38
CA PHE A 32 10.35 2.96 -24.55
C PHE A 32 9.02 2.62 -25.23
N ALA A 33 7.95 2.41 -24.49
CA ALA A 33 6.62 2.18 -25.07
C ALA A 33 6.14 3.40 -25.86
N LEU A 34 6.31 4.63 -25.33
CA LEU A 34 5.96 5.85 -26.04
C LEU A 34 6.81 6.04 -27.31
N GLN A 35 8.10 5.73 -27.23
CA GLN A 35 9.00 5.79 -28.37
C GLN A 35 8.64 4.78 -29.47
N ALA A 36 8.25 3.57 -29.08
CA ALA A 36 7.95 2.48 -30.00
C ALA A 36 6.57 2.59 -30.65
N LEU A 37 5.55 2.96 -29.88
CA LEU A 37 4.16 3.08 -30.34
C LEU A 37 3.90 4.43 -31.04
N GLY A 38 4.67 5.46 -30.70
CA GLY A 38 4.34 6.83 -31.09
C GLY A 38 3.25 7.45 -30.21
N LYS A 39 2.94 8.72 -30.45
CA LYS A 39 2.02 9.49 -29.57
C LYS A 39 0.58 8.99 -29.66
N GLU A 40 0.10 8.64 -30.84
CA GLU A 40 -1.31 8.27 -31.07
C GLU A 40 -1.62 6.89 -30.50
N ASP A 41 -0.88 5.86 -30.88
CA ASP A 41 -1.09 4.49 -30.38
C ASP A 41 -0.85 4.37 -28.88
N TYR A 42 0.14 5.10 -28.35
CA TYR A 42 0.38 5.15 -26.91
C TYR A 42 -0.78 5.84 -26.17
N ALA A 43 -1.37 6.91 -26.72
CA ALA A 43 -2.53 7.56 -26.13
C ALA A 43 -3.74 6.61 -26.06
N VAL A 44 -4.01 5.83 -27.11
CA VAL A 44 -5.05 4.80 -27.11
C VAL A 44 -4.78 3.75 -26.04
N TYR A 45 -3.54 3.23 -25.98
CA TYR A 45 -3.13 2.27 -24.96
C TYR A 45 -3.34 2.83 -23.54
N ALA A 46 -2.84 4.04 -23.26
CA ALA A 46 -2.94 4.67 -21.96
C ALA A 46 -4.40 4.94 -21.54
N LEU A 47 -5.25 5.34 -22.50
CA LEU A 47 -6.66 5.57 -22.25
C LEU A 47 -7.37 4.30 -21.77
N ILE A 48 -7.15 3.18 -22.43
CA ILE A 48 -7.72 1.88 -22.07
C ILE A 48 -7.10 1.41 -20.75
N ALA A 49 -5.79 1.56 -20.55
CA ALA A 49 -5.10 1.21 -19.30
C ALA A 49 -5.66 1.95 -18.09
N ASN A 50 -6.03 3.23 -18.23
CA ASN A 50 -6.64 4.01 -17.14
C ASN A 50 -8.02 3.46 -16.76
N ILE A 51 -8.84 3.03 -17.73
CA ILE A 51 -10.13 2.39 -17.44
C ILE A 51 -9.91 1.09 -16.65
N VAL A 52 -8.94 0.28 -17.08
CA VAL A 52 -8.58 -0.98 -16.42
C VAL A 52 -8.02 -0.77 -15.01
N ALA A 53 -7.25 0.29 -14.79
CA ALA A 53 -6.69 0.61 -13.48
C ALA A 53 -7.75 0.85 -12.40
N LEU A 54 -8.97 1.25 -12.76
CA LEU A 54 -10.09 1.40 -11.84
C LEU A 54 -10.47 0.08 -11.13
N PHE A 55 -10.15 -1.08 -11.72
CA PHE A 55 -10.43 -2.38 -11.12
C PHE A 55 -9.34 -2.85 -10.15
N SER A 56 -8.18 -2.19 -10.11
CA SER A 56 -7.04 -2.64 -9.29
C SER A 56 -7.28 -2.54 -7.78
N PHE A 57 -8.14 -1.61 -7.32
CA PHE A 57 -8.43 -1.45 -5.88
C PHE A 57 -9.18 -2.65 -5.27
N ILE A 58 -9.93 -3.38 -6.08
CA ILE A 58 -10.66 -4.59 -5.64
C ILE A 58 -9.66 -5.65 -5.17
N ASN A 59 -8.54 -5.79 -5.88
CA ASN A 59 -7.52 -6.79 -5.56
C ASN A 59 -6.91 -6.61 -4.18
N VAL A 60 -6.66 -5.37 -3.76
CA VAL A 60 -6.05 -5.06 -2.45
C VAL A 60 -6.96 -5.49 -1.30
N ALA A 61 -8.25 -5.19 -1.39
CA ALA A 61 -9.23 -5.54 -0.35
C ALA A 61 -9.41 -7.07 -0.22
N MET A 62 -9.37 -7.77 -1.35
CA MET A 62 -9.56 -9.21 -1.42
C MET A 62 -8.31 -9.99 -0.95
N ALA A 63 -7.10 -9.52 -1.29
CA ALA A 63 -5.85 -10.11 -0.84
C ALA A 63 -5.75 -10.12 0.69
N ALA A 64 -6.20 -9.06 1.36
CA ALA A 64 -6.23 -8.96 2.82
C ALA A 64 -7.13 -10.03 3.45
N SER A 65 -8.27 -10.35 2.81
CA SER A 65 -9.18 -11.40 3.26
C SER A 65 -8.50 -12.78 3.21
N THR A 66 -7.95 -13.15 2.06
CA THR A 66 -7.25 -14.43 1.88
C THR A 66 -6.11 -14.60 2.88
N GLN A 67 -5.23 -13.60 2.98
CA GLN A 67 -4.11 -13.62 3.93
C GLN A 67 -4.60 -13.79 5.37
N ARG A 68 -5.65 -13.07 5.77
CA ARG A 68 -6.19 -13.12 7.13
C ARG A 68 -6.71 -14.51 7.48
N PHE A 69 -7.57 -15.11 6.64
CA PHE A 69 -8.16 -16.40 6.96
C PHE A 69 -7.13 -17.52 6.95
N MET A 70 -6.22 -17.55 5.97
CA MET A 70 -5.12 -18.52 5.95
C MET A 70 -4.22 -18.37 7.19
N SER A 71 -3.73 -17.17 7.50
CA SER A 71 -2.87 -16.92 8.67
C SER A 71 -3.56 -17.31 9.99
N PHE A 72 -4.86 -17.08 10.11
CA PHE A 72 -5.64 -17.45 11.30
C PHE A 72 -5.72 -18.98 11.50
N TYR A 73 -6.06 -19.72 10.43
CA TYR A 73 -6.12 -21.18 10.50
C TYR A 73 -4.74 -21.81 10.67
N MET A 74 -3.69 -21.24 10.07
CA MET A 74 -2.29 -21.64 10.32
C MET A 74 -1.92 -21.44 11.79
N GLY A 75 -2.33 -20.32 12.40
CA GLY A 75 -2.15 -20.07 13.83
C GLY A 75 -2.83 -21.12 14.72
N LYS A 76 -4.00 -21.60 14.32
CA LYS A 76 -4.72 -22.69 14.98
C LYS A 76 -4.09 -24.08 14.79
N GLY A 77 -3.10 -24.22 13.91
CA GLY A 77 -2.59 -25.54 13.50
C GLY A 77 -3.58 -26.34 12.65
N ASN A 78 -4.63 -25.72 12.14
CA ASN A 78 -5.68 -26.39 11.35
C ASN A 78 -5.34 -26.34 9.86
N LYS A 79 -4.60 -27.35 9.38
CA LYS A 79 -4.21 -27.48 7.96
C LYS A 79 -5.44 -27.59 7.04
N ALA A 80 -6.47 -28.32 7.45
CA ALA A 80 -7.69 -28.47 6.66
C ALA A 80 -8.38 -27.12 6.46
N GLY A 81 -8.56 -26.33 7.53
CA GLY A 81 -9.13 -24.97 7.44
C GLY A 81 -8.26 -24.01 6.62
N THR A 82 -6.93 -24.17 6.65
CA THR A 82 -6.02 -23.37 5.81
C THR A 82 -6.23 -23.69 4.33
N SER A 83 -6.31 -24.97 3.96
CA SER A 83 -6.62 -25.38 2.58
C SER A 83 -7.99 -24.90 2.14
N GLU A 84 -9.00 -25.04 2.98
CA GLU A 84 -10.37 -24.61 2.70
C GLU A 84 -10.45 -23.10 2.49
N ALA A 85 -9.76 -22.28 3.29
CA ALA A 85 -9.66 -20.84 3.10
C ALA A 85 -8.99 -20.50 1.76
N PHE A 86 -7.97 -21.24 1.36
CA PHE A 86 -7.30 -21.05 0.07
C PHE A 86 -8.23 -21.37 -1.11
N TYR A 87 -8.93 -22.51 -1.09
CA TYR A 87 -9.84 -22.90 -2.18
C TYR A 87 -11.04 -21.98 -2.31
N ASN A 88 -11.66 -21.62 -1.18
CA ASN A 88 -12.74 -20.64 -1.17
C ASN A 88 -12.27 -19.30 -1.74
N SER A 89 -11.03 -18.91 -1.47
CA SER A 89 -10.43 -17.72 -2.09
C SER A 89 -10.32 -17.85 -3.60
N ILE A 90 -9.92 -19.01 -4.14
CA ILE A 90 -9.87 -19.22 -5.60
C ILE A 90 -11.27 -19.05 -6.22
N VAL A 91 -12.31 -19.64 -5.63
CA VAL A 91 -13.69 -19.52 -6.12
C VAL A 91 -14.15 -18.05 -6.11
N ILE A 92 -13.92 -17.34 -4.99
CA ILE A 92 -14.27 -15.93 -4.87
C ILE A 92 -13.56 -15.10 -5.94
N HIS A 93 -12.25 -15.29 -6.14
CA HIS A 93 -11.49 -14.51 -7.10
C HIS A 93 -11.81 -14.89 -8.55
N ALA A 94 -12.13 -16.15 -8.86
CA ALA A 94 -12.63 -16.55 -10.16
C ALA A 94 -13.97 -15.85 -10.49
N THR A 95 -14.88 -15.77 -9.52
CA THR A 95 -16.15 -15.06 -9.66
C THR A 95 -15.91 -13.56 -9.88
N ILE A 96 -15.01 -12.95 -9.08
CA ILE A 96 -14.66 -11.53 -9.23
C ILE A 96 -14.01 -11.26 -10.58
N ALA A 97 -13.10 -12.12 -11.05
CA ALA A 97 -12.48 -11.99 -12.36
C ALA A 97 -13.55 -12.01 -13.48
N ALA A 98 -14.47 -12.96 -13.42
CA ALA A 98 -15.56 -13.06 -14.39
C ALA A 98 -16.45 -11.80 -14.38
N ILE A 99 -16.85 -11.31 -13.20
CA ILE A 99 -17.66 -10.09 -13.06
C ILE A 99 -16.87 -8.87 -13.55
N SER A 100 -15.59 -8.72 -13.16
CA SER A 100 -14.76 -7.58 -13.55
C SER A 100 -14.56 -7.53 -15.07
N VAL A 101 -14.27 -8.66 -15.69
CA VAL A 101 -14.15 -8.78 -17.15
C VAL A 101 -15.50 -8.49 -17.83
N GLY A 102 -16.59 -9.05 -17.31
CA GLY A 102 -17.93 -8.77 -17.84
C GLY A 102 -18.27 -7.29 -17.85
N ILE A 103 -18.03 -6.59 -16.73
CA ILE A 103 -18.24 -5.13 -16.62
C ILE A 103 -17.28 -4.38 -17.54
N LEU A 104 -16.00 -4.75 -17.57
CA LEU A 104 -14.99 -4.11 -18.41
C LEU A 104 -15.34 -4.20 -19.88
N LEU A 105 -15.82 -5.36 -20.35
CA LEU A 105 -16.24 -5.54 -21.73
C LEU A 105 -17.58 -4.86 -22.04
N ALA A 106 -18.56 -4.96 -21.13
CA ALA A 106 -19.87 -4.32 -21.30
C ALA A 106 -19.79 -2.80 -21.39
N ILE A 107 -18.84 -2.16 -20.69
CA ILE A 107 -18.61 -0.72 -20.73
C ILE A 107 -17.53 -0.37 -21.76
N GLY A 108 -16.43 -1.13 -21.79
CA GLY A 108 -15.26 -0.81 -22.59
C GLY A 108 -15.49 -0.96 -24.09
N VAL A 109 -16.26 -1.96 -24.54
CA VAL A 109 -16.55 -2.13 -25.97
C VAL A 109 -17.38 -0.95 -26.51
N PRO A 110 -18.54 -0.58 -25.93
CA PRO A 110 -19.27 0.62 -26.34
C PRO A 110 -18.46 1.91 -26.21
N ALA A 111 -17.59 1.98 -25.19
CA ALA A 111 -16.73 3.16 -25.02
C ALA A 111 -15.75 3.30 -26.18
N VAL A 112 -15.09 2.22 -26.61
CA VAL A 112 -14.15 2.23 -27.74
C VAL A 112 -14.88 2.50 -29.08
N GLU A 113 -16.08 1.99 -29.23
CA GLU A 113 -16.83 2.10 -30.49
C GLU A 113 -17.52 3.45 -30.66
N HIS A 114 -18.07 4.03 -29.56
CA HIS A 114 -19.01 5.15 -29.63
C HIS A 114 -18.69 6.36 -28.77
N TRP A 115 -18.00 6.20 -27.62
CA TRP A 115 -17.85 7.27 -26.64
C TRP A 115 -16.47 7.93 -26.67
N LEU A 116 -15.45 7.16 -27.06
CA LEU A 116 -14.07 7.66 -27.08
C LEU A 116 -13.73 8.14 -28.50
N ASP A 117 -13.02 9.25 -28.57
CA ASP A 117 -12.55 9.81 -29.84
C ASP A 117 -11.30 9.04 -30.34
N ILE A 118 -11.56 7.80 -30.80
CA ILE A 118 -10.54 6.90 -31.35
C ILE A 118 -10.68 6.88 -32.87
N PRO A 119 -9.60 7.16 -33.65
CA PRO A 119 -9.62 7.11 -35.10
C PRO A 119 -10.13 5.76 -35.61
N ALA A 120 -10.99 5.76 -36.64
CA ALA A 120 -11.63 4.56 -37.19
C ALA A 120 -10.63 3.47 -37.57
N GLN A 121 -9.43 3.87 -38.02
CA GLN A 121 -8.35 2.96 -38.41
C GLN A 121 -7.74 2.19 -37.25
N THR A 122 -7.74 2.77 -36.02
CA THR A 122 -7.16 2.19 -34.81
C THR A 122 -8.19 1.50 -33.91
N ARG A 123 -9.51 1.60 -34.19
CA ARG A 123 -10.57 1.00 -33.35
C ARG A 123 -10.44 -0.52 -33.20
N ALA A 124 -10.13 -1.23 -34.27
CA ALA A 124 -9.92 -2.68 -34.22
C ALA A 124 -8.74 -3.03 -33.28
N SER A 125 -7.63 -2.32 -33.40
CA SER A 125 -6.48 -2.50 -32.51
C SER A 125 -6.82 -2.11 -31.06
N ALA A 126 -7.60 -1.06 -30.83
CA ALA A 126 -8.07 -0.65 -29.52
C ALA A 126 -8.95 -1.71 -28.84
N LEU A 127 -9.84 -2.36 -29.59
CA LEU A 127 -10.64 -3.50 -29.09
C LEU A 127 -9.74 -4.68 -28.69
N ILE A 128 -8.72 -5.01 -29.48
CA ILE A 128 -7.76 -6.06 -29.14
C ILE A 128 -6.98 -5.68 -27.88
N VAL A 129 -6.55 -4.42 -27.75
CA VAL A 129 -5.92 -3.92 -26.52
C VAL A 129 -6.83 -4.09 -25.31
N LEU A 130 -8.12 -3.74 -25.44
CA LEU A 130 -9.10 -3.92 -24.36
C LEU A 130 -9.24 -5.39 -23.96
N LEU A 131 -9.32 -6.32 -24.94
CA LEU A 131 -9.40 -7.75 -24.68
C LEU A 131 -8.13 -8.28 -24.01
N CYS A 132 -6.96 -7.88 -24.48
CA CYS A 132 -5.68 -8.24 -23.86
C CYS A 132 -5.57 -7.71 -22.42
N MET A 133 -6.00 -6.48 -22.18
CA MET A 133 -6.01 -5.92 -20.84
C MET A 133 -7.03 -6.62 -19.93
N ALA A 134 -8.20 -6.99 -20.43
CA ALA A 134 -9.16 -7.81 -19.71
C ALA A 134 -8.57 -9.18 -19.32
N GLY A 135 -7.83 -9.81 -20.22
CA GLY A 135 -7.04 -11.01 -19.94
C GLY A 135 -6.00 -10.79 -18.86
N GLY A 136 -5.26 -9.67 -18.92
CA GLY A 136 -4.28 -9.26 -17.89
C GLY A 136 -4.92 -9.07 -16.51
N VAL A 137 -6.10 -8.43 -16.45
CA VAL A 137 -6.90 -8.31 -15.21
C VAL A 137 -7.27 -9.69 -14.69
N THR A 138 -7.73 -10.59 -15.54
CA THR A 138 -8.08 -11.97 -15.16
C THR A 138 -6.92 -12.64 -14.45
N PHE A 139 -5.72 -12.66 -15.05
CA PHE A 139 -4.53 -13.27 -14.45
C PHE A 139 -4.10 -12.59 -13.15
N THR A 140 -4.21 -11.27 -13.10
CA THR A 140 -3.89 -10.50 -11.88
C THR A 140 -4.85 -10.87 -10.74
N VAL A 141 -6.15 -10.90 -10.99
CA VAL A 141 -7.17 -11.26 -9.99
C VAL A 141 -7.00 -12.72 -9.54
N LEU A 142 -6.81 -13.65 -10.48
CA LEU A 142 -6.59 -15.07 -10.16
C LEU A 142 -5.26 -15.32 -9.43
N SER A 143 -4.29 -14.39 -9.49
CA SER A 143 -3.04 -14.52 -8.74
C SER A 143 -3.19 -14.15 -7.26
N VAL A 144 -4.25 -13.43 -6.87
CA VAL A 144 -4.44 -12.91 -5.50
C VAL A 144 -4.51 -14.01 -4.43
N PRO A 145 -5.21 -15.16 -4.60
CA PRO A 145 -5.18 -16.24 -3.63
C PRO A 145 -3.77 -16.77 -3.36
N PHE A 146 -2.96 -16.92 -4.40
CA PHE A 146 -1.58 -17.39 -4.31
C PHE A 146 -0.69 -16.37 -3.60
N GLU A 147 -0.83 -15.08 -3.91
CA GLU A 147 -0.12 -14.01 -3.20
C GLU A 147 -0.57 -13.93 -1.74
N GLY A 148 -1.85 -14.13 -1.46
CA GLY A 148 -2.39 -14.23 -0.09
C GLY A 148 -1.77 -15.40 0.69
N ALA A 149 -1.59 -16.56 0.05
CA ALA A 149 -0.89 -17.71 0.62
C ALA A 149 0.58 -17.37 0.90
N MET A 150 1.33 -16.84 -0.08
CA MET A 150 2.73 -16.45 0.11
C MET A 150 2.89 -15.42 1.24
N ASN A 151 1.99 -14.45 1.36
CA ASN A 151 1.96 -13.50 2.48
C ASN A 151 1.68 -14.20 3.82
N ALA A 152 0.78 -15.19 3.87
CA ALA A 152 0.48 -15.96 5.08
C ALA A 152 1.68 -16.82 5.52
N TYR A 153 2.45 -17.35 4.56
CA TYR A 153 3.72 -18.05 4.82
C TYR A 153 4.92 -17.12 5.03
N GLU A 154 4.72 -15.79 4.92
CA GLU A 154 5.75 -14.76 5.12
C GLU A 154 6.88 -14.83 4.07
N ASP A 155 6.59 -15.31 2.86
CA ASP A 155 7.55 -15.42 1.75
C ASP A 155 7.53 -14.17 0.86
N ILE A 156 7.65 -13.00 1.51
CA ILE A 156 7.60 -11.68 0.87
C ILE A 156 8.76 -11.50 -0.12
N PHE A 157 9.93 -12.10 0.17
CA PHE A 157 11.08 -12.10 -0.74
C PHE A 157 10.72 -12.67 -2.12
N MET A 158 10.00 -13.79 -2.14
CA MET A 158 9.61 -14.43 -3.39
C MET A 158 8.54 -13.62 -4.15
N ILE A 159 7.58 -13.01 -3.41
CA ILE A 159 6.61 -12.09 -4.00
C ILE A 159 7.34 -10.93 -4.69
N ALA A 160 8.33 -10.33 -4.00
CA ALA A 160 9.14 -9.24 -4.55
C ALA A 160 9.90 -9.69 -5.81
N GLY A 161 10.49 -10.87 -5.80
CA GLY A 161 11.21 -11.44 -6.94
C GLY A 161 10.32 -11.64 -8.16
N ILE A 162 9.12 -12.22 -7.99
CA ILE A 162 8.17 -12.43 -9.09
C ILE A 162 7.65 -11.07 -9.61
N ASN A 163 7.42 -10.08 -8.74
CA ASN A 163 6.98 -8.76 -9.18
C ASN A 163 8.09 -8.02 -9.96
N ILE A 164 9.35 -8.11 -9.55
CA ILE A 164 10.50 -7.57 -10.30
C ILE A 164 10.59 -8.24 -11.67
N LEU A 165 10.41 -9.55 -11.73
CA LEU A 165 10.41 -10.30 -12.97
C LEU A 165 9.29 -9.86 -13.91
N ASP A 166 8.05 -9.68 -13.40
CA ASP A 166 6.91 -9.18 -14.16
C ASP A 166 7.19 -7.81 -14.80
N VAL A 167 7.65 -6.83 -14.02
CA VAL A 167 7.94 -5.50 -14.55
C VAL A 167 9.13 -5.50 -15.51
N THR A 168 10.13 -6.38 -15.29
CA THR A 168 11.28 -6.53 -16.20
C THR A 168 10.85 -7.11 -17.54
N ILE A 169 9.96 -8.12 -17.56
CA ILE A 169 9.39 -8.67 -18.79
C ILE A 169 8.60 -7.61 -19.56
N LYS A 170 7.83 -6.79 -18.85
CA LYS A 170 7.11 -5.64 -19.44
C LYS A 170 8.05 -4.59 -20.03
N LEU A 171 9.18 -4.34 -19.42
CA LEU A 171 10.22 -3.47 -19.99
C LEU A 171 10.84 -4.10 -21.24
N ILE A 172 11.18 -5.39 -21.19
CA ILE A 172 11.70 -6.11 -22.36
C ILE A 172 10.68 -6.05 -23.52
N ALA A 173 9.39 -6.22 -23.23
CA ALA A 173 8.32 -6.07 -24.21
C ALA A 173 8.30 -4.66 -24.83
N ALA A 174 8.44 -3.60 -24.01
CA ALA A 174 8.49 -2.23 -24.51
C ALA A 174 9.72 -1.92 -25.38
N ILE A 175 10.86 -2.57 -25.10
CA ILE A 175 12.06 -2.47 -25.92
C ILE A 175 11.92 -3.31 -27.20
N ALA A 176 11.43 -4.54 -27.08
CA ALA A 176 11.30 -5.46 -28.22
C ALA A 176 10.38 -4.89 -29.32
N ILE A 177 9.34 -4.16 -28.92
CA ILE A 177 8.41 -3.55 -29.87
C ILE A 177 9.08 -2.51 -30.78
N LEU A 178 10.21 -1.91 -30.39
CA LEU A 178 10.99 -1.00 -31.22
C LEU A 178 11.48 -1.65 -32.53
N PHE A 179 11.72 -2.95 -32.48
CA PHE A 179 12.23 -3.76 -33.61
C PHE A 179 11.13 -4.37 -34.47
N ILE A 180 9.87 -4.20 -34.11
CA ILE A 180 8.74 -4.74 -34.84
C ILE A 180 8.23 -3.71 -35.86
N PRO A 181 8.08 -4.08 -37.16
CA PRO A 181 7.77 -3.10 -38.18
C PRO A 181 6.29 -2.68 -38.26
N SER A 182 5.35 -3.57 -37.87
CA SER A 182 3.91 -3.34 -38.04
C SER A 182 3.11 -3.84 -36.83
N ASN A 183 1.87 -3.38 -36.67
CA ASN A 183 0.90 -3.81 -35.65
C ASN A 183 1.44 -3.71 -34.21
N ARG A 184 2.29 -2.71 -33.97
CA ARG A 184 3.01 -2.53 -32.70
C ARG A 184 2.08 -2.47 -31.48
N LEU A 185 0.97 -1.74 -31.59
CA LEU A 185 0.00 -1.59 -30.50
C LEU A 185 -0.61 -2.93 -30.06
N THR A 186 -1.05 -3.71 -31.03
CA THR A 186 -1.65 -5.04 -30.81
C THR A 186 -0.64 -6.02 -30.22
N ILE A 187 0.57 -6.09 -30.80
CA ILE A 187 1.63 -6.98 -30.30
C ILE A 187 2.06 -6.60 -28.90
N TYR A 188 2.18 -5.30 -28.62
CA TYR A 188 2.50 -4.81 -27.26
C TYR A 188 1.45 -5.25 -26.25
N ALA A 189 0.16 -5.13 -26.58
CA ALA A 189 -0.91 -5.57 -25.70
C ALA A 189 -0.84 -7.08 -25.40
N PHE A 190 -0.56 -7.92 -26.39
CA PHE A 190 -0.34 -9.36 -26.18
C PHE A 190 0.88 -9.65 -25.29
N MET A 191 1.98 -8.93 -25.48
CA MET A 191 3.19 -9.11 -24.67
C MET A 191 2.94 -8.72 -23.21
N ILE A 192 2.21 -7.62 -22.94
CA ILE A 192 1.84 -7.21 -21.59
C ILE A 192 0.90 -8.22 -20.92
N MET A 193 -0.08 -8.73 -21.65
CA MET A 193 -0.95 -9.82 -21.17
C MET A 193 -0.14 -11.08 -20.87
N GLY A 194 0.79 -11.45 -21.76
CA GLY A 194 1.69 -12.59 -21.59
C GLY A 194 2.58 -12.45 -20.36
N ALA A 195 3.09 -11.26 -20.05
CA ALA A 195 3.85 -10.99 -18.83
C ALA A 195 2.99 -11.25 -17.58
N SER A 196 1.75 -10.77 -17.57
CA SER A 196 0.82 -11.00 -16.45
C SER A 196 0.46 -12.49 -16.28
N LEU A 197 0.28 -13.22 -17.38
CA LEU A 197 0.08 -14.67 -17.39
C LEU A 197 1.31 -15.39 -16.82
N PHE A 198 2.50 -15.01 -17.26
CA PHE A 198 3.76 -15.59 -16.77
C PHE A 198 3.94 -15.39 -15.27
N ALA A 199 3.69 -14.18 -14.77
CA ALA A 199 3.73 -13.87 -13.34
C ALA A 199 2.72 -14.71 -12.54
N PHE A 200 1.50 -14.90 -13.08
CA PHE A 200 0.50 -15.77 -12.49
C PHE A 200 0.98 -17.23 -12.42
N ILE A 201 1.51 -17.78 -13.52
CA ILE A 201 2.05 -19.14 -13.56
C ILE A 201 3.18 -19.32 -12.56
N CYS A 202 4.10 -18.36 -12.43
CA CYS A 202 5.17 -18.40 -11.44
C CYS A 202 4.63 -18.47 -10.00
N LYS A 203 3.61 -17.67 -9.65
CA LYS A 203 2.98 -17.70 -8.32
C LYS A 203 2.31 -19.05 -8.05
N VAL A 204 1.57 -19.58 -9.04
CA VAL A 204 0.92 -20.91 -8.95
C VAL A 204 1.95 -22.02 -8.75
N ALA A 205 2.98 -22.06 -9.62
CA ALA A 205 4.03 -23.08 -9.56
C ALA A 205 4.79 -23.04 -8.22
N TYR A 206 5.13 -21.85 -7.75
CA TYR A 206 5.80 -21.68 -6.45
C TYR A 206 4.95 -22.18 -5.30
N CYS A 207 3.67 -21.76 -5.22
CA CYS A 207 2.78 -22.18 -4.15
C CYS A 207 2.57 -23.68 -4.14
N ARG A 208 2.31 -24.29 -5.30
CA ARG A 208 2.14 -25.74 -5.41
C ARG A 208 3.38 -26.52 -4.98
N LYS A 209 4.58 -26.00 -5.27
CA LYS A 209 5.82 -26.68 -4.90
C LYS A 209 6.14 -26.58 -3.41
N HIS A 210 5.74 -25.50 -2.73
CA HIS A 210 6.21 -25.21 -1.36
C HIS A 210 5.14 -25.28 -0.28
N TYR A 211 3.84 -25.31 -0.65
CA TYR A 211 2.75 -25.28 0.31
C TYR A 211 1.76 -26.43 0.06
N ASP A 212 1.77 -27.43 0.92
CA ASP A 212 0.90 -28.62 0.81
C ASP A 212 -0.58 -28.26 0.75
N GLU A 213 -0.99 -27.18 1.45
CA GLU A 213 -2.37 -26.73 1.54
C GLU A 213 -2.91 -26.12 0.24
N THR A 214 -2.01 -25.86 -0.76
CA THR A 214 -2.40 -25.31 -2.07
C THR A 214 -2.57 -26.37 -3.14
N HIS A 215 -2.37 -27.66 -2.83
CA HIS A 215 -2.62 -28.75 -3.75
C HIS A 215 -4.12 -28.98 -3.98
N PHE A 216 -4.55 -28.86 -5.23
CA PHE A 216 -5.95 -28.85 -5.61
C PHE A 216 -6.61 -30.23 -5.37
N THR A 217 -7.68 -30.24 -4.58
CA THR A 217 -8.57 -31.39 -4.41
C THR A 217 -10.02 -30.92 -4.47
N TRP A 218 -10.77 -31.35 -5.47
CA TRP A 218 -12.16 -30.93 -5.74
C TRP A 218 -13.11 -31.07 -4.54
N HIS A 219 -12.86 -32.01 -3.63
CA HIS A 219 -13.70 -32.30 -2.45
C HIS A 219 -13.65 -31.24 -1.33
N LYS A 220 -12.83 -30.20 -1.47
CA LYS A 220 -12.62 -29.19 -0.40
C LYS A 220 -13.36 -27.86 -0.62
N ILE A 221 -14.15 -27.75 -1.69
CA ILE A 221 -14.86 -26.50 -2.05
C ILE A 221 -16.29 -26.61 -1.51
N THR A 222 -16.54 -26.47 -0.22
CA THR A 222 -17.93 -26.63 0.22
C THR A 222 -18.37 -25.93 1.49
N ASP A 223 -17.57 -25.08 2.13
CA ASP A 223 -18.11 -24.29 3.23
C ASP A 223 -18.60 -22.91 2.75
N PHE A 224 -19.89 -22.86 2.32
CA PHE A 224 -20.56 -21.59 2.02
C PHE A 224 -20.54 -20.62 3.21
N GLY A 225 -20.47 -21.10 4.45
CA GLY A 225 -20.31 -20.29 5.64
C GLY A 225 -18.97 -19.55 5.66
N LEU A 226 -17.89 -20.21 5.25
CA LEU A 226 -16.58 -19.61 5.15
C LEU A 226 -16.50 -18.63 3.98
N ILE A 227 -17.05 -18.96 2.80
CA ILE A 227 -17.17 -18.05 1.64
C ILE A 227 -17.88 -16.77 2.08
N LYS A 228 -19.03 -16.87 2.75
CA LYS A 228 -19.78 -15.71 3.25
C LYS A 228 -18.96 -14.86 4.22
N LYS A 229 -18.22 -15.47 5.13
CA LYS A 229 -17.33 -14.75 6.08
C LYS A 229 -16.19 -14.05 5.34
N MET A 230 -15.53 -14.71 4.39
CA MET A 230 -14.43 -14.17 3.61
C MET A 230 -14.91 -13.00 2.72
N THR A 231 -16.02 -13.17 2.02
CA THR A 231 -16.61 -12.13 1.16
C THR A 231 -17.11 -10.94 1.98
N SER A 232 -17.75 -11.19 3.14
CA SER A 232 -18.15 -10.11 4.04
C SER A 232 -16.96 -9.33 4.57
N PHE A 233 -15.88 -10.01 4.98
CA PHE A 233 -14.65 -9.36 5.41
C PHE A 233 -14.03 -8.51 4.29
N ALA A 234 -13.94 -9.05 3.10
CA ALA A 234 -13.43 -8.34 1.94
C ALA A 234 -14.32 -7.14 1.56
N GLY A 235 -15.63 -7.29 1.62
CA GLY A 235 -16.59 -6.22 1.36
C GLY A 235 -16.44 -5.04 2.32
N TRP A 236 -16.26 -5.30 3.61
CA TRP A 236 -15.99 -4.22 4.58
C TRP A 236 -14.65 -3.55 4.34
N ASN A 237 -13.59 -4.31 3.98
CA ASN A 237 -12.31 -3.73 3.57
C ASN A 237 -12.46 -2.86 2.32
N LEU A 238 -13.25 -3.30 1.34
CA LEU A 238 -13.53 -2.56 0.11
C LEU A 238 -14.20 -1.22 0.41
N ILE A 239 -15.22 -1.20 1.30
CA ILE A 239 -15.89 0.03 1.73
C ILE A 239 -14.87 0.98 2.39
N GLY A 240 -14.07 0.50 3.34
CA GLY A 240 -13.07 1.32 4.02
C GLY A 240 -12.02 1.90 3.07
N THR A 241 -11.50 1.08 2.15
CA THR A 241 -10.55 1.51 1.13
C THR A 241 -11.19 2.49 0.14
N GLY A 242 -12.44 2.21 -0.28
CA GLY A 242 -13.20 3.08 -1.17
C GLY A 242 -13.45 4.47 -0.57
N CYS A 243 -13.82 4.55 0.69
CA CYS A 243 -13.97 5.84 1.40
C CYS A 243 -12.65 6.62 1.47
N SER A 244 -11.53 5.92 1.72
CA SER A 244 -10.20 6.56 1.72
C SER A 244 -9.82 7.09 0.33
N ILE A 245 -10.05 6.32 -0.73
CA ILE A 245 -9.82 6.77 -2.12
C ILE A 245 -10.73 7.94 -2.46
N ALA A 246 -12.01 7.87 -2.10
CA ALA A 246 -12.99 8.94 -2.33
C ALA A 246 -12.56 10.24 -1.63
N ARG A 247 -11.99 10.17 -0.42
CA ARG A 247 -11.41 11.33 0.28
C ARG A 247 -10.35 12.02 -0.56
N PHE A 248 -9.36 11.26 -1.04
CA PHE A 248 -8.24 11.84 -1.79
C PHE A 248 -8.66 12.33 -3.18
N GLN A 249 -9.48 11.58 -3.89
CA GLN A 249 -9.96 12.00 -5.22
C GLN A 249 -10.97 13.15 -5.12
N GLY A 250 -11.87 13.10 -4.13
CA GLY A 250 -12.80 14.19 -3.85
C GLY A 250 -12.08 15.49 -3.48
N ALA A 251 -11.00 15.41 -2.70
CA ALA A 251 -10.17 16.57 -2.39
C ALA A 251 -9.54 17.18 -3.67
N ALA A 252 -9.04 16.35 -4.59
CA ALA A 252 -8.51 16.81 -5.88
C ALA A 252 -9.58 17.52 -6.72
N VAL A 253 -10.81 16.97 -6.76
CA VAL A 253 -11.94 17.59 -7.47
C VAL A 253 -12.30 18.94 -6.84
N LEU A 254 -12.41 19.03 -5.52
CA LEU A 254 -12.71 20.28 -4.81
C LEU A 254 -11.62 21.34 -5.07
N LEU A 255 -10.35 20.98 -4.98
CA LEU A 255 -9.25 21.89 -5.26
C LEU A 255 -9.30 22.42 -6.71
N ASN A 256 -9.55 21.52 -7.67
CA ASN A 256 -9.67 21.93 -9.06
C ASN A 256 -10.86 22.89 -9.28
N SER A 257 -12.00 22.61 -8.65
CA SER A 257 -13.23 23.42 -8.81
C SER A 257 -13.13 24.82 -8.20
N PHE A 258 -12.41 24.96 -7.07
CA PHE A 258 -12.32 26.26 -6.35
C PHE A 258 -11.07 27.05 -6.66
N PHE A 259 -9.94 26.38 -6.97
CA PHE A 259 -8.64 27.01 -7.11
C PHE A 259 -7.96 26.72 -8.45
N GLY A 260 -8.52 25.82 -9.27
CA GLY A 260 -8.06 25.53 -10.62
C GLY A 260 -6.94 24.49 -10.71
N LEU A 261 -6.47 24.27 -11.93
CA LEU A 261 -5.56 23.18 -12.31
C LEU A 261 -4.20 23.22 -11.61
N LEU A 262 -3.66 24.45 -11.34
CA LEU A 262 -2.33 24.58 -10.71
C LEU A 262 -2.30 24.01 -9.30
N TYR A 263 -3.31 24.27 -8.48
CA TYR A 263 -3.39 23.71 -7.13
C TYR A 263 -3.72 22.23 -7.14
N ASN A 264 -4.47 21.75 -8.13
CA ASN A 264 -4.69 20.32 -8.31
C ASN A 264 -3.39 19.60 -8.70
N ALA A 265 -2.57 20.20 -9.57
CA ALA A 265 -1.24 19.68 -9.91
C ALA A 265 -0.32 19.63 -8.68
N ALA A 266 -0.31 20.70 -7.85
CA ALA A 266 0.44 20.76 -6.60
C ALA A 266 0.00 19.63 -5.62
N TYR A 267 -1.29 19.40 -5.51
CA TYR A 267 -1.85 18.31 -4.71
C TYR A 267 -1.44 16.93 -5.26
N GLY A 268 -1.42 16.77 -6.57
CA GLY A 268 -0.95 15.55 -7.24
C GLY A 268 0.51 15.23 -6.93
N VAL A 269 1.39 16.23 -6.93
CA VAL A 269 2.80 16.09 -6.50
C VAL A 269 2.88 15.62 -5.04
N ALA A 270 2.10 16.23 -4.16
CA ALA A 270 2.07 15.86 -2.75
C ALA A 270 1.53 14.44 -2.52
N GLN A 271 0.58 13.97 -3.33
CA GLN A 271 0.11 12.58 -3.31
C GLN A 271 1.23 11.59 -3.70
N GLN A 272 2.13 11.94 -4.62
CA GLN A 272 3.28 11.09 -4.93
C GLN A 272 4.21 10.96 -3.71
N VAL A 273 4.51 12.06 -3.01
CA VAL A 273 5.28 12.04 -1.75
C VAL A 273 4.61 11.13 -0.72
N ASN A 274 3.28 11.25 -0.56
CA ASN A 274 2.50 10.38 0.32
C ASN A 274 2.61 8.89 -0.07
N GLY A 275 2.56 8.59 -1.37
CA GLY A 275 2.72 7.23 -1.88
C GLY A 275 4.04 6.59 -1.46
N PHE A 276 5.16 7.34 -1.53
CA PHE A 276 6.47 6.87 -1.06
C PHE A 276 6.49 6.61 0.44
N LEU A 277 5.87 7.48 1.24
CA LEU A 277 5.79 7.30 2.70
C LEU A 277 4.94 6.09 3.09
N LEU A 278 3.80 5.89 2.43
CA LEU A 278 2.95 4.73 2.66
C LEU A 278 3.65 3.43 2.26
N PHE A 279 4.44 3.45 1.20
CA PHE A 279 5.24 2.29 0.83
C PHE A 279 6.28 1.98 1.92
N PHE A 280 6.96 3.01 2.43
CA PHE A 280 7.91 2.88 3.53
C PHE A 280 7.25 2.30 4.79
N ALA A 281 6.08 2.81 5.19
CA ALA A 281 5.29 2.28 6.29
C ALA A 281 4.91 0.81 6.09
N ASN A 282 4.44 0.46 4.89
CA ASN A 282 4.02 -0.89 4.55
C ASN A 282 5.16 -1.91 4.59
N SER A 283 6.42 -1.51 4.41
CA SER A 283 7.57 -2.40 4.54
C SER A 283 7.74 -2.95 5.96
N VAL A 284 7.29 -2.20 6.96
CA VAL A 284 7.27 -2.63 8.37
C VAL A 284 5.98 -3.41 8.68
N VAL A 285 4.84 -2.93 8.19
CA VAL A 285 3.51 -3.48 8.51
C VAL A 285 3.29 -4.86 7.88
N ARG A 286 3.65 -5.02 6.60
CA ARG A 286 3.40 -6.27 5.85
C ARG A 286 3.98 -7.52 6.51
N PRO A 287 5.24 -7.57 6.96
CA PRO A 287 5.78 -8.74 7.64
C PRO A 287 5.15 -9.01 9.01
N MET A 288 4.69 -7.97 9.71
CA MET A 288 4.12 -8.09 11.05
C MET A 288 2.67 -8.60 11.05
N ARG A 289 1.90 -8.27 10.01
CA ARG A 289 0.48 -8.61 9.91
C ARG A 289 0.20 -10.12 10.07
N PRO A 290 0.85 -11.06 9.32
CA PRO A 290 0.59 -12.49 9.49
C PRO A 290 1.00 -13.00 10.88
N HIS A 291 2.06 -12.44 11.50
CA HIS A 291 2.45 -12.80 12.87
C HIS A 291 1.38 -12.47 13.89
N ILE A 292 0.76 -11.29 13.79
CA ILE A 292 -0.32 -10.87 14.68
C ILE A 292 -1.53 -11.78 14.50
N ILE A 293 -1.91 -12.07 13.26
CA ILE A 293 -3.08 -12.91 12.95
C ILE A 293 -2.86 -14.36 13.38
N LYS A 294 -1.67 -14.92 13.15
CA LYS A 294 -1.31 -16.27 13.61
C LYS A 294 -1.31 -16.37 15.14
N SER A 295 -0.84 -15.34 15.84
CA SER A 295 -0.88 -15.31 17.32
C SER A 295 -2.30 -15.35 17.85
N GLU A 296 -3.21 -14.61 17.23
CA GLU A 296 -4.63 -14.62 17.54
C GLU A 296 -5.25 -15.99 17.24
N GLY A 297 -4.96 -16.58 16.07
CA GLY A 297 -5.42 -17.92 15.69
C GLY A 297 -4.96 -19.01 16.65
N ALA A 298 -3.75 -18.86 17.20
CA ALA A 298 -3.20 -19.79 18.21
C ALA A 298 -3.77 -19.59 19.63
N GLY A 299 -4.73 -18.68 19.82
CA GLY A 299 -5.29 -18.33 21.13
C GLY A 299 -4.37 -17.46 22.00
N ARG A 300 -3.23 -17.00 21.49
CA ARG A 300 -2.29 -16.15 22.21
C ARG A 300 -2.64 -14.67 22.02
N HIS A 301 -3.83 -14.31 22.47
CA HIS A 301 -4.39 -12.97 22.29
C HIS A 301 -3.51 -11.84 22.86
N SER A 302 -2.89 -12.06 24.04
CA SER A 302 -1.97 -11.09 24.65
C SER A 302 -0.75 -10.80 23.77
N ASP A 303 -0.22 -11.83 23.08
CA ASP A 303 0.89 -11.64 22.14
C ASP A 303 0.45 -10.86 20.90
N ALA A 304 -0.75 -11.16 20.37
CA ALA A 304 -1.31 -10.42 19.24
C ALA A 304 -1.44 -8.91 19.55
N ILE A 305 -1.96 -8.56 20.73
CA ILE A 305 -2.05 -7.18 21.22
C ILE A 305 -0.66 -6.55 21.35
N LYS A 306 0.31 -7.26 21.95
CA LYS A 306 1.66 -6.79 22.16
C LYS A 306 2.38 -6.50 20.84
N TYR A 307 2.29 -7.41 19.86
CA TYR A 307 2.80 -7.18 18.52
C TYR A 307 2.11 -6.03 17.79
N SER A 308 0.80 -5.84 18.00
CA SER A 308 0.04 -4.73 17.42
C SER A 308 0.54 -3.36 17.93
N TYR A 309 0.76 -3.21 19.25
CA TYR A 309 1.35 -1.98 19.80
C TYR A 309 2.77 -1.75 19.28
N SER A 310 3.60 -2.81 19.25
CA SER A 310 4.95 -2.74 18.68
C SER A 310 4.93 -2.28 17.23
N THR A 311 4.03 -2.83 16.42
CA THR A 311 3.90 -2.45 14.99
C THR A 311 3.58 -0.97 14.84
N SER A 312 2.60 -0.43 15.57
CA SER A 312 2.31 1.02 15.58
C SER A 312 3.55 1.83 15.94
N ARG A 313 4.24 1.45 17.03
CA ARG A 313 5.41 2.17 17.54
C ARG A 313 6.55 2.19 16.54
N PHE A 314 6.94 1.02 16.04
CA PHE A 314 8.03 0.93 15.06
C PHE A 314 7.69 1.66 13.76
N THR A 315 6.47 1.52 13.24
CA THR A 315 6.07 2.20 12.01
C THR A 315 6.09 3.72 12.17
N THR A 316 5.55 4.24 13.28
CA THR A 316 5.53 5.69 13.57
C THR A 316 6.95 6.25 13.71
N LEU A 317 7.82 5.58 14.48
CA LEU A 317 9.20 6.04 14.70
C LEU A 317 10.04 5.93 13.42
N MET A 318 9.93 4.84 12.68
CA MET A 318 10.64 4.68 11.41
C MET A 318 10.21 5.73 10.37
N LEU A 319 8.90 6.03 10.29
CA LEU A 319 8.42 7.12 9.44
C LEU A 319 8.95 8.48 9.90
N ALA A 320 9.01 8.74 11.19
CA ALA A 320 9.51 10.00 11.72
C ALA A 320 10.98 10.25 11.35
N VAL A 321 11.82 9.21 11.28
CA VAL A 321 13.22 9.31 10.79
C VAL A 321 13.26 9.86 9.36
N ALA A 322 12.33 9.47 8.50
CA ALA A 322 12.25 9.97 7.13
C ALA A 322 11.54 11.34 7.06
N ILE A 323 10.43 11.48 7.79
CA ILE A 323 9.56 12.66 7.69
C ILE A 323 10.23 13.92 8.24
N ILE A 324 10.96 13.85 9.35
CA ILE A 324 11.56 15.05 9.96
C ILE A 324 12.55 15.75 9.02
N PRO A 325 13.58 15.07 8.46
CA PRO A 325 14.48 15.71 7.50
C PRO A 325 13.79 16.19 6.23
N LEU A 326 12.81 15.40 5.72
CA LEU A 326 12.00 15.79 4.57
C LEU A 326 11.19 17.07 4.84
N PHE A 327 10.55 17.18 6.01
CA PHE A 327 9.74 18.34 6.39
C PHE A 327 10.57 19.62 6.47
N ILE A 328 11.78 19.52 7.10
CA ILE A 328 12.70 20.65 7.27
C ILE A 328 13.25 21.11 5.90
N ASN A 329 13.63 20.15 5.04
CA ASN A 329 14.32 20.44 3.79
C ASN A 329 13.41 20.36 2.55
N MET A 330 12.07 20.33 2.74
CA MET A 330 11.12 20.17 1.64
C MET A 330 11.31 21.22 0.51
N PRO A 331 11.55 22.50 0.78
CA PRO A 331 11.79 23.46 -0.29
C PRO A 331 12.96 23.07 -1.20
N TYR A 332 14.08 22.64 -0.62
CA TYR A 332 15.27 22.22 -1.38
C TYR A 332 15.00 20.92 -2.18
N ILE A 333 14.30 19.97 -1.58
CA ILE A 333 13.94 18.71 -2.27
C ILE A 333 13.05 18.97 -3.46
N LEU A 334 12.05 19.84 -3.33
CA LEU A 334 11.18 20.24 -4.43
C LEU A 334 11.95 20.96 -5.55
N GLN A 335 12.93 21.81 -5.23
CA GLN A 335 13.78 22.47 -6.21
C GLN A 335 14.64 21.49 -7.02
N ILE A 336 15.18 20.45 -6.39
CA ILE A 336 15.95 19.41 -7.10
C ILE A 336 15.05 18.55 -7.97
N TRP A 337 13.86 18.26 -7.48
CA TRP A 337 12.96 17.30 -8.14
C TRP A 337 12.17 17.93 -9.29
N LEU A 338 11.67 19.16 -9.08
CA LEU A 338 10.79 19.85 -10.02
C LEU A 338 11.51 21.05 -10.64
N LYS A 339 11.45 21.16 -11.97
CA LYS A 339 11.97 22.38 -12.67
C LYS A 339 11.15 23.60 -12.30
N GLU A 340 9.83 23.44 -12.24
CA GLU A 340 8.86 24.46 -11.84
C GLU A 340 8.01 23.89 -10.71
N ILE A 341 7.93 24.60 -9.60
CA ILE A 341 7.17 24.19 -8.41
C ILE A 341 5.80 24.86 -8.47
N PRO A 342 4.70 24.10 -8.67
CA PRO A 342 3.35 24.67 -8.65
C PRO A 342 3.05 25.33 -7.29
N THR A 343 2.31 26.44 -7.30
CA THR A 343 1.90 27.14 -6.08
C THR A 343 1.12 26.21 -5.15
N GLY A 344 1.46 26.21 -3.87
CA GLY A 344 0.82 25.36 -2.86
C GLY A 344 1.45 23.97 -2.68
N THR A 345 2.43 23.58 -3.52
CA THR A 345 3.08 22.26 -3.43
C THR A 345 3.75 22.03 -2.08
N LEU A 346 4.41 23.07 -1.54
CA LEU A 346 5.12 22.97 -0.26
C LEU A 346 4.16 22.65 0.88
N GLU A 347 3.05 23.37 0.97
CA GLU A 347 2.03 23.23 2.00
C GLU A 347 1.35 21.85 1.90
N PHE A 348 0.99 21.42 0.71
CA PHE A 348 0.42 20.10 0.49
C PHE A 348 1.40 18.98 0.84
N CYS A 349 2.67 19.06 0.43
CA CYS A 349 3.69 18.06 0.78
C CYS A 349 3.87 17.96 2.29
N ARG A 350 4.07 19.10 2.98
CA ARG A 350 4.18 19.12 4.44
C ARG A 350 2.94 18.59 5.14
N GLY A 351 1.76 18.94 4.62
CA GLY A 351 0.49 18.43 5.11
C GLY A 351 0.40 16.90 5.02
N PHE A 352 0.76 16.32 3.88
CA PHE A 352 0.75 14.86 3.72
C PHE A 352 1.79 14.15 4.59
N LEU A 353 2.95 14.76 4.86
CA LEU A 353 3.92 14.22 5.84
C LEU A 353 3.27 14.06 7.22
N ILE A 354 2.56 15.08 7.69
CA ILE A 354 1.86 15.09 8.98
C ILE A 354 0.70 14.07 8.97
N ILE A 355 -0.16 14.10 7.95
CA ILE A 355 -1.29 13.18 7.80
C ILE A 355 -0.84 11.73 7.88
N THR A 356 0.21 11.37 7.14
CA THR A 356 0.72 10.00 7.10
C THR A 356 1.28 9.58 8.45
N LEU A 357 2.01 10.46 9.15
CA LEU A 357 2.54 10.16 10.47
C LEU A 357 1.43 9.88 11.48
N ILE A 358 0.38 10.70 11.49
CA ILE A 358 -0.78 10.56 12.37
C ILE A 358 -1.53 9.26 12.05
N ALA A 359 -1.81 8.99 10.77
CA ALA A 359 -2.54 7.79 10.35
C ALA A 359 -1.84 6.50 10.78
N GLN A 360 -0.50 6.45 10.71
CA GLN A 360 0.27 5.26 11.08
C GLN A 360 0.38 5.05 12.59
N ALA A 361 0.14 6.06 13.42
CA ALA A 361 0.17 5.90 14.88
C ALA A 361 -0.83 4.86 15.40
N SER A 362 -1.92 4.61 14.67
CA SER A 362 -2.96 3.65 15.05
C SER A 362 -3.07 2.42 14.13
N ILE A 363 -2.05 2.13 13.32
CA ILE A 363 -2.08 1.00 12.39
C ILE A 363 -2.18 -0.37 13.11
N GLY A 364 -1.57 -0.50 14.29
CA GLY A 364 -1.64 -1.72 15.10
C GLY A 364 -3.04 -2.04 15.58
N GLN A 365 -3.86 -1.05 15.92
CA GLN A 365 -5.27 -1.25 16.29
C GLN A 365 -6.08 -1.79 15.10
N GLN A 366 -5.80 -1.30 13.90
CA GLN A 366 -6.42 -1.83 12.69
C GLN A 366 -6.09 -3.30 12.50
N ILE A 367 -4.79 -3.67 12.61
CA ILE A 367 -4.36 -5.07 12.44
C ILE A 367 -4.93 -5.97 13.53
N ALA A 368 -5.04 -5.49 14.78
CA ALA A 368 -5.68 -6.23 15.84
C ALA A 368 -7.16 -6.52 15.55
N LEU A 369 -7.91 -5.55 15.05
CA LEU A 369 -9.30 -5.74 14.63
C LEU A 369 -9.42 -6.72 13.45
N GLU A 370 -8.49 -6.65 12.50
CA GLU A 370 -8.39 -7.60 11.39
C GLU A 370 -8.11 -9.02 11.90
N SER A 371 -7.20 -9.19 12.88
CA SER A 371 -6.85 -10.50 13.43
C SER A 371 -8.03 -11.20 14.11
N VAL A 372 -8.81 -10.46 14.89
CA VAL A 372 -10.05 -10.94 15.51
C VAL A 372 -11.17 -11.12 14.47
N GLY A 373 -11.10 -10.43 13.33
CA GLY A 373 -12.12 -10.47 12.26
C GLY A 373 -13.30 -9.53 12.46
N LYS A 374 -13.25 -8.63 13.45
CA LYS A 374 -14.34 -7.66 13.75
C LYS A 374 -14.08 -6.29 13.13
N ILE A 375 -14.00 -6.23 11.80
CA ILE A 375 -13.64 -5.02 11.06
C ILE A 375 -14.83 -4.15 10.65
N LYS A 376 -16.07 -4.70 10.66
CA LYS A 376 -17.27 -4.00 10.18
C LYS A 376 -17.43 -2.61 10.82
N ARG A 377 -17.38 -2.55 12.16
CA ARG A 377 -17.56 -1.28 12.89
C ARG A 377 -16.48 -0.26 12.53
N GLN A 378 -15.22 -0.72 12.45
CA GLN A 378 -14.09 0.14 12.08
C GLN A 378 -14.29 0.73 10.69
N HIS A 379 -14.54 -0.11 9.67
CA HIS A 379 -14.67 0.38 8.30
C HIS A 379 -15.90 1.25 8.08
N LEU A 380 -17.01 1.00 8.77
CA LEU A 380 -18.15 1.90 8.74
C LEU A 380 -17.84 3.25 9.41
N THR A 381 -17.36 3.21 10.66
CA THR A 381 -17.17 4.46 11.42
C THR A 381 -16.02 5.29 10.85
N VAL A 382 -14.84 4.67 10.66
CA VAL A 382 -13.67 5.35 10.11
C VAL A 382 -13.87 5.69 8.62
N GLY A 383 -14.59 4.84 7.86
CA GLY A 383 -14.94 5.14 6.48
C GLY A 383 -15.81 6.38 6.34
N ILE A 384 -16.84 6.53 7.20
CA ILE A 384 -17.66 7.76 7.24
C ILE A 384 -16.78 8.96 7.62
N MET A 385 -15.90 8.81 8.62
CA MET A 385 -14.98 9.88 9.01
C MET A 385 -14.09 10.32 7.86
N HIS A 386 -13.59 9.39 7.02
CA HIS A 386 -12.79 9.73 5.84
C HIS A 386 -13.54 10.57 4.79
N ILE A 387 -14.87 10.55 4.76
CA ILE A 387 -15.65 11.38 3.82
C ILE A 387 -15.89 12.80 4.38
N LEU A 388 -15.92 12.97 5.70
CA LEU A 388 -16.24 14.25 6.35
C LEU A 388 -15.33 15.44 5.98
N PRO A 389 -14.02 15.27 5.70
CA PRO A 389 -13.17 16.36 5.24
C PRO A 389 -13.68 17.03 3.96
N LEU A 390 -14.40 16.32 3.08
CA LEU A 390 -14.90 16.88 1.83
C LEU A 390 -15.99 17.95 2.04
N PRO A 391 -17.12 17.68 2.73
CA PRO A 391 -18.09 18.71 3.01
C PRO A 391 -17.54 19.82 3.94
N ALA A 392 -16.63 19.48 4.89
CA ALA A 392 -16.00 20.46 5.73
C ALA A 392 -15.14 21.45 4.91
N ALA A 393 -14.30 20.94 4.00
CA ALA A 393 -13.50 21.77 3.10
C ALA A 393 -14.37 22.60 2.14
N LEU A 394 -15.47 22.03 1.63
CA LEU A 394 -16.44 22.75 0.79
C LEU A 394 -17.01 23.98 1.52
N ILE A 395 -17.38 23.82 2.80
CA ILE A 395 -17.85 24.94 3.64
C ILE A 395 -16.73 25.96 3.85
N MET A 396 -15.53 25.51 4.20
CA MET A 396 -14.36 26.37 4.40
C MET A 396 -14.04 27.19 3.14
N TYR A 397 -14.08 26.59 1.96
CA TYR A 397 -13.81 27.27 0.69
C TYR A 397 -14.88 28.30 0.33
N LYS A 398 -16.15 28.00 0.61
CA LYS A 398 -17.22 28.98 0.50
C LYS A 398 -17.09 30.16 1.48
N CYS A 399 -16.45 29.95 2.63
CA CYS A 399 -16.12 31.00 3.60
C CYS A 399 -14.82 31.77 3.27
N GLY A 400 -14.18 31.51 2.12
CA GLY A 400 -12.98 32.22 1.69
C GLY A 400 -11.67 31.69 2.27
N ILE A 401 -11.66 30.51 2.90
CA ILE A 401 -10.43 29.88 3.41
C ILE A 401 -9.59 29.38 2.25
N PRO A 402 -8.26 29.62 2.25
CA PRO A 402 -7.37 29.22 1.16
C PRO A 402 -7.29 27.70 0.92
N TYR A 403 -6.71 27.32 -0.22
CA TYR A 403 -6.54 25.95 -0.75
C TYR A 403 -6.05 24.92 0.27
N TYR A 404 -5.24 25.28 1.24
CA TYR A 404 -4.73 24.36 2.28
C TYR A 404 -5.79 23.96 3.31
N GLY A 405 -6.98 24.53 3.30
CA GLY A 405 -8.07 24.19 4.22
C GLY A 405 -8.39 22.69 4.25
N ILE A 406 -8.36 22.01 3.09
CA ILE A 406 -8.59 20.55 3.03
C ILE A 406 -7.56 19.76 3.84
N ILE A 407 -6.30 20.21 3.87
CA ILE A 407 -5.23 19.55 4.65
C ILE A 407 -5.55 19.61 6.15
N TYR A 408 -6.00 20.76 6.64
CA TYR A 408 -6.40 20.89 8.05
C TYR A 408 -7.59 20.01 8.38
N CYS A 409 -8.60 19.93 7.49
CA CYS A 409 -9.74 19.02 7.67
C CYS A 409 -9.28 17.56 7.79
N ILE A 410 -8.33 17.11 6.92
CA ILE A 410 -7.82 15.75 6.95
C ILE A 410 -6.95 15.50 8.20
N ILE A 411 -6.13 16.46 8.63
CA ILE A 411 -5.35 16.33 9.87
C ILE A 411 -6.26 16.15 11.08
N VAL A 412 -7.26 17.00 11.22
CA VAL A 412 -8.23 16.90 12.33
C VAL A 412 -8.97 15.56 12.28
N GLU A 413 -9.39 15.14 11.11
CA GLU A 413 -10.07 13.87 10.89
C GLU A 413 -9.17 12.68 11.30
N GLU A 414 -7.90 12.64 10.88
CA GLU A 414 -6.98 11.55 11.25
C GLU A 414 -6.70 11.51 12.77
N ILE A 415 -6.63 12.67 13.43
CA ILE A 415 -6.53 12.74 14.89
C ILE A 415 -7.77 12.11 15.54
N LEU A 416 -8.96 12.46 15.08
CA LEU A 416 -10.21 11.87 15.56
C LEU A 416 -10.26 10.36 15.29
N CYS A 417 -9.79 9.92 14.14
CA CYS A 417 -9.69 8.51 13.78
C CYS A 417 -8.80 7.69 14.74
N ILE A 418 -7.72 8.26 15.29
CA ILE A 418 -6.91 7.57 16.31
C ILE A 418 -7.78 7.22 17.53
N PHE A 419 -8.55 8.18 18.07
CA PHE A 419 -9.38 7.95 19.25
C PHE A 419 -10.53 6.97 18.95
N ILE A 420 -11.21 7.14 17.82
CA ILE A 420 -12.29 6.24 17.38
C ILE A 420 -11.76 4.83 17.21
N ARG A 421 -10.65 4.65 16.48
CA ARG A 421 -10.03 3.36 16.24
C ARG A 421 -9.57 2.68 17.53
N THR A 422 -9.00 3.46 18.45
CA THR A 422 -8.59 2.96 19.77
C THR A 422 -9.77 2.52 20.61
N TYR A 423 -10.89 3.26 20.59
CA TYR A 423 -12.12 2.88 21.28
C TYR A 423 -12.72 1.58 20.71
N ILE A 424 -12.77 1.46 19.38
CA ILE A 424 -13.28 0.25 18.70
C ILE A 424 -12.37 -0.95 19.01
N ALA A 425 -11.04 -0.77 18.99
CA ALA A 425 -10.08 -1.82 19.31
C ALA A 425 -10.22 -2.30 20.77
N LYS A 426 -10.51 -1.40 21.72
CA LYS A 426 -10.84 -1.79 23.10
C LYS A 426 -12.08 -2.68 23.14
N LYS A 427 -13.16 -2.27 22.46
CA LYS A 427 -14.46 -2.96 22.52
C LYS A 427 -14.47 -4.29 21.77
N ASP A 428 -13.86 -4.35 20.59
CA ASP A 428 -13.99 -5.47 19.66
C ASP A 428 -12.77 -6.41 19.69
N ALA A 429 -11.57 -5.90 20.01
CA ALA A 429 -10.33 -6.66 20.09
C ALA A 429 -9.72 -6.70 21.51
N GLY A 430 -10.42 -6.22 22.54
CA GLY A 430 -9.93 -6.27 23.92
C GLY A 430 -8.63 -5.48 24.19
N MET A 431 -8.22 -4.55 23.32
CA MET A 431 -6.99 -3.79 23.47
C MET A 431 -7.11 -2.71 24.56
N PRO A 432 -6.28 -2.72 25.62
CA PRO A 432 -6.33 -1.69 26.66
C PRO A 432 -5.94 -0.31 26.10
N ILE A 433 -6.72 0.74 26.42
CA ILE A 433 -6.41 2.11 25.95
C ILE A 433 -5.17 2.70 26.67
N LYS A 434 -5.03 2.47 27.99
CA LYS A 434 -3.98 3.07 28.82
C LYS A 434 -2.56 2.72 28.32
N PRO A 435 -2.23 1.45 27.97
CA PRO A 435 -0.92 1.12 27.37
C PRO A 435 -0.70 1.77 26.01
N PHE A 436 -1.73 1.97 25.20
CA PHE A 436 -1.61 2.69 23.94
C PHE A 436 -1.25 4.16 24.16
N ILE A 437 -1.99 4.87 25.01
CA ILE A 437 -1.75 6.30 25.25
C ILE A 437 -0.41 6.50 25.95
N LYS A 438 -0.19 5.84 27.12
CA LYS A 438 1.00 6.06 27.95
C LYS A 438 2.25 5.36 27.44
N GLY A 439 2.11 4.23 26.73
CA GLY A 439 3.23 3.43 26.26
C GLY A 439 3.58 3.64 24.79
N HIS A 440 2.72 4.28 24.00
CA HIS A 440 2.98 4.54 22.59
C HIS A 440 2.71 6.00 22.20
N LEU A 441 1.48 6.51 22.31
CA LEU A 441 1.11 7.80 21.73
C LEU A 441 1.92 8.95 22.36
N ILE A 442 1.89 9.10 23.70
CA ILE A 442 2.61 10.17 24.38
C ILE A 442 4.14 10.06 24.19
N PRO A 443 4.80 8.91 24.48
CA PRO A 443 6.25 8.82 24.30
C PRO A 443 6.71 9.05 22.85
N CYS A 444 6.01 8.50 21.87
CA CYS A 444 6.39 8.67 20.47
C CYS A 444 6.20 10.12 20.00
N THR A 445 5.08 10.77 20.35
CA THR A 445 4.85 12.18 19.97
C THR A 445 5.85 13.13 20.63
N THR A 446 6.19 12.92 21.91
CA THR A 446 7.19 13.73 22.61
C THR A 446 8.60 13.53 22.04
N CYS A 447 9.01 12.28 21.75
CA CYS A 447 10.32 12.00 21.14
C CYS A 447 10.40 12.59 19.71
N ILE A 448 9.35 12.49 18.91
CA ILE A 448 9.28 13.05 17.55
C ILE A 448 9.38 14.58 17.62
N ALA A 449 8.60 15.23 18.48
CA ALA A 449 8.63 16.68 18.65
C ALA A 449 10.00 17.18 19.12
N ALA A 450 10.59 16.53 20.12
CA ALA A 450 11.92 16.86 20.63
C ALA A 450 12.99 16.68 19.54
N THR A 451 12.94 15.60 18.78
CA THR A 451 13.86 15.34 17.66
C THR A 451 13.70 16.39 16.54
N TYR A 452 12.47 16.75 16.21
CA TYR A 452 12.21 17.78 15.21
C TYR A 452 12.81 19.13 15.63
N ILE A 453 12.53 19.59 16.86
CA ILE A 453 13.05 20.85 17.39
C ILE A 453 14.59 20.83 17.42
N ALA A 454 15.19 19.77 17.94
CA ALA A 454 16.64 19.64 18.02
C ALA A 454 17.30 19.61 16.63
N THR A 455 16.74 18.82 15.68
CA THR A 455 17.27 18.75 14.32
C THR A 455 17.13 20.09 13.61
N ALA A 456 15.98 20.75 13.71
CA ALA A 456 15.76 22.07 13.09
C ALA A 456 16.73 23.12 13.64
N PHE A 457 16.93 23.13 14.96
CA PHE A 457 17.86 24.06 15.62
C PHE A 457 19.32 23.79 15.22
N LEU A 458 19.79 22.55 15.34
CA LEU A 458 21.18 22.18 15.07
C LEU A 458 21.56 22.32 13.59
N THR A 459 20.59 22.22 12.68
CA THR A 459 20.84 22.41 11.23
C THR A 459 20.57 23.84 10.75
N SER A 460 20.09 24.75 11.60
CA SER A 460 19.74 26.11 11.19
C SER A 460 20.94 26.92 10.69
N GLY A 461 22.13 26.71 11.26
CA GLY A 461 23.37 27.38 10.88
C GLY A 461 24.04 26.82 9.62
N ILE A 462 23.55 25.73 9.05
CA ILE A 462 24.13 25.11 7.84
C ILE A 462 23.58 25.80 6.61
N THR A 463 24.44 26.51 5.88
CA THR A 463 24.05 27.28 4.68
C THR A 463 23.93 26.41 3.44
N ASN A 464 24.77 25.37 3.30
CA ASN A 464 24.71 24.46 2.15
C ASN A 464 23.48 23.51 2.29
N PRO A 465 22.50 23.57 1.34
CA PRO A 465 21.27 22.80 1.47
C PRO A 465 21.47 21.28 1.46
N LEU A 466 22.43 20.76 0.68
CA LEU A 466 22.74 19.33 0.64
C LEU A 466 23.37 18.89 1.97
N ALA A 467 24.32 19.65 2.50
CA ALA A 467 24.94 19.37 3.79
C ALA A 467 23.89 19.42 4.92
N LYS A 468 22.95 20.38 4.85
CA LYS A 468 21.83 20.48 5.79
C LYS A 468 20.91 19.25 5.74
N LEU A 469 20.60 18.76 4.56
CA LEU A 469 19.79 17.55 4.38
C LEU A 469 20.51 16.32 4.95
N VAL A 470 21.78 16.10 4.60
CA VAL A 470 22.57 14.94 5.07
C VAL A 470 22.76 15.01 6.60
N ALA A 471 23.15 16.17 7.13
CA ALA A 471 23.26 16.36 8.57
C ALA A 471 21.92 16.15 9.28
N GLY A 472 20.82 16.65 8.70
CA GLY A 472 19.46 16.45 9.21
C GLY A 472 19.06 14.97 9.28
N ILE A 473 19.38 14.18 8.27
CA ILE A 473 19.12 12.72 8.25
C ILE A 473 19.92 12.03 9.36
N LEU A 474 21.21 12.29 9.46
CA LEU A 474 22.09 11.66 10.45
C LEU A 474 21.71 12.05 11.90
N LEU A 475 21.49 13.35 12.15
CA LEU A 475 21.04 13.84 13.46
C LEU A 475 19.67 13.27 13.83
N CYS A 476 18.73 13.28 12.92
CA CYS A 476 17.40 12.72 13.17
C CYS A 476 17.47 11.22 13.51
N ALA A 477 18.22 10.44 12.73
CA ALA A 477 18.37 9.00 12.96
C ALA A 477 19.02 8.71 14.31
N THR A 478 20.07 9.44 14.69
CA THR A 478 20.78 9.24 15.95
C THR A 478 19.93 9.72 17.14
N LEU A 479 19.39 10.94 17.11
CA LEU A 479 18.60 11.49 18.19
C LEU A 479 17.31 10.68 18.42
N LEU A 480 16.55 10.42 17.36
CA LEU A 480 15.33 9.64 17.47
C LEU A 480 15.62 8.19 17.88
N GLY A 481 16.72 7.61 17.41
CA GLY A 481 17.18 6.28 17.82
C GLY A 481 17.45 6.23 19.33
N VAL A 482 18.24 7.15 19.84
CA VAL A 482 18.56 7.23 21.30
C VAL A 482 17.31 7.52 22.13
N LEU A 483 16.52 8.54 21.78
CA LEU A 483 15.30 8.89 22.51
C LEU A 483 14.27 7.75 22.49
N SER A 484 14.09 7.09 21.34
CA SER A 484 13.16 5.97 21.23
C SER A 484 13.59 4.77 22.05
N PHE A 485 14.89 4.47 22.05
CA PHE A 485 15.43 3.39 22.86
C PHE A 485 15.29 3.66 24.35
N THR A 486 15.47 4.88 24.80
CA THR A 486 15.33 5.24 26.21
C THR A 486 13.88 5.28 26.67
N PHE A 487 13.00 5.97 25.93
CA PHE A 487 11.66 6.36 26.40
C PHE A 487 10.51 5.60 25.74
N CYS A 488 10.64 5.15 24.48
CA CYS A 488 9.52 4.54 23.75
C CYS A 488 9.49 3.03 23.87
N PHE A 489 10.65 2.35 23.78
CA PHE A 489 10.67 0.88 23.71
C PHE A 489 10.46 0.24 25.07
N THR A 490 9.60 -0.79 25.08
CA THR A 490 9.38 -1.66 26.24
C THR A 490 10.61 -2.55 26.51
N LYS A 491 10.74 -3.07 27.74
CA LYS A 491 11.81 -4.01 28.11
C LYS A 491 11.93 -5.17 27.12
N TRP A 492 10.80 -5.76 26.76
CA TRP A 492 10.73 -6.86 25.79
C TRP A 492 11.22 -6.46 24.39
N GLU A 493 10.89 -5.27 23.90
CA GLU A 493 11.37 -4.76 22.61
C GLU A 493 12.88 -4.52 22.64
N LYS A 494 13.40 -3.95 23.71
CA LYS A 494 14.85 -3.76 23.95
C LYS A 494 15.60 -5.09 23.93
N GLU A 495 15.10 -6.10 24.63
CA GLU A 495 15.69 -7.45 24.65
C GLU A 495 15.73 -8.07 23.23
N LYS A 496 14.64 -7.90 22.46
CA LYS A 496 14.57 -8.36 21.06
C LYS A 496 15.61 -7.66 20.18
N ILE A 497 15.76 -6.34 20.34
CA ILE A 497 16.76 -5.56 19.61
C ILE A 497 18.17 -6.03 20.00
N TYR A 498 18.47 -6.20 21.30
CA TYR A 498 19.76 -6.70 21.76
C TYR A 498 20.07 -8.11 21.23
N SER A 499 19.08 -9.02 21.23
CA SER A 499 19.27 -10.37 20.70
C SER A 499 19.59 -10.38 19.22
N LEU A 500 19.02 -9.43 18.46
CA LEU A 500 19.31 -9.20 17.04
C LEU A 500 20.76 -8.75 16.83
N PHE A 501 21.18 -7.69 17.53
CA PHE A 501 22.55 -7.19 17.43
C PHE A 501 23.56 -8.30 17.79
N ARG A 502 23.29 -9.09 18.83
CA ARG A 502 24.14 -10.20 19.24
C ARG A 502 24.25 -11.28 18.16
N SER A 503 23.12 -11.61 17.51
CA SER A 503 23.10 -12.60 16.42
C SER A 503 23.82 -12.14 15.15
N ILE A 504 23.86 -10.84 14.88
CA ILE A 504 24.59 -10.25 13.75
C ILE A 504 26.10 -10.23 14.04
N LEU A 505 26.49 -9.85 15.24
CA LEU A 505 27.89 -9.83 15.68
C LEU A 505 28.49 -11.24 15.77
N SER A 506 27.73 -12.22 16.28
CA SER A 506 28.20 -13.63 16.38
C SER A 506 28.32 -14.35 15.04
N ARG A 507 27.83 -13.80 13.94
CA ARG A 507 28.00 -14.33 12.58
C ARG A 507 29.19 -13.73 11.82
N LYS A 508 29.80 -12.67 12.36
CA LYS A 508 30.99 -12.02 11.78
C LYS A 508 32.28 -12.45 12.48
N LEU A 509 32.18 -13.22 13.54
CA LEU A 509 33.25 -13.94 14.22
C LEU A 509 33.13 -15.45 13.92
#